data_9962cd32f4010c97f29c315da8408527
#
_entry.id   9962cd32f4010c97f29c315da8408527
#
_cell.length_a   1.000
_cell.length_b   1.000
_cell.length_c   1.000
_cell.angle_alpha   90.00
_cell.angle_beta   90.00
_cell.angle_gamma   90.00
#
_symmetry.space_group_name_H-M   'P 1'
#
loop_
_entity.id
_entity.type
_entity.pdbx_description
1 polymer ?
#
loop_
_entity_poly.entity_id
_entity_poly.type
_entity_poly.pdbx_seq_one_letter_code
_entity_poly.pdbx_strand_id
1 'polypeptide(L)'
;MGEFAFQTLRESITSAIRSKILTGELQPGVKLAEQKLAEEFGSSRAPIREALRQLEQEGMVEYSRNVGCAVRRVKPEDAYEIYLLRANLEMTALRYFDCKFPEEDLRTLRGILEEMRNVRPGDLSQIVENDNRFHAVIVQRAGLPRLLKFWDDLNYGNLLVGANSGSNHETLAQRQNGIHTKLYEALASGDTETACRAVYAHYMEPMERMRSANSAVQAADEAAK
;
A
#
# COMPACT_ATOMS: atom_id res chain seq x y z
N MET A 1 -19.04 -26.33 2.72
CA MET A 1 -18.36 -26.39 4.02
C MET A 1 -17.29 -25.31 3.99
N GLY A 2 -17.53 -24.15 4.64
CA GLY A 2 -16.55 -23.06 4.65
C GLY A 2 -15.35 -23.46 5.50
N GLU A 3 -14.16 -23.39 4.93
CA GLU A 3 -12.91 -23.43 5.68
C GLU A 3 -12.87 -22.19 6.59
N PHE A 4 -13.05 -22.40 7.87
CA PHE A 4 -12.66 -21.41 8.87
C PHE A 4 -11.13 -21.33 8.85
N ALA A 5 -10.59 -20.33 8.18
CA ALA A 5 -9.17 -19.98 8.28
C ALA A 5 -8.90 -19.56 9.73
N PHE A 6 -8.37 -20.47 10.55
CA PHE A 6 -7.86 -20.13 11.88
C PHE A 6 -6.65 -19.25 11.69
N GLN A 7 -6.81 -17.93 11.92
CA GLN A 7 -5.68 -17.03 12.01
C GLN A 7 -4.78 -17.48 13.17
N THR A 8 -3.51 -17.68 12.87
CA THR A 8 -2.51 -17.97 13.91
C THR A 8 -2.36 -16.74 14.83
N LEU A 9 -1.94 -16.95 16.07
CA LEU A 9 -1.65 -15.84 17.00
C LEU A 9 -0.67 -14.83 16.39
N ARG A 10 0.34 -15.31 15.66
CA ARG A 10 1.30 -14.46 14.92
C ARG A 10 0.58 -13.57 13.89
N GLU A 11 -0.28 -14.14 13.07
CA GLU A 11 -1.01 -13.38 12.04
C GLU A 11 -1.94 -12.34 12.65
N SER A 12 -2.62 -12.67 13.75
CA SER A 12 -3.46 -11.73 14.49
C SER A 12 -2.64 -10.56 15.06
N ILE A 13 -1.47 -10.84 15.65
CA ILE A 13 -0.55 -9.82 16.16
C ILE A 13 -0.02 -8.94 15.01
N THR A 14 0.42 -9.55 13.90
CA THR A 14 0.91 -8.82 12.73
C THR A 14 -0.15 -7.88 12.20
N SER A 15 -1.38 -8.36 12.04
CA SER A 15 -2.51 -7.56 11.56
C SER A 15 -2.84 -6.40 12.52
N ALA A 16 -2.84 -6.65 13.83
CA ALA A 16 -3.12 -5.61 14.82
C ALA A 16 -2.04 -4.52 14.84
N ILE A 17 -0.75 -4.88 14.80
CA ILE A 17 0.34 -3.89 14.75
C ILE A 17 0.28 -3.12 13.42
N ARG A 18 0.04 -3.80 12.30
CA ARG A 18 -0.15 -3.15 10.99
C ARG A 18 -1.27 -2.11 11.04
N SER A 19 -2.43 -2.47 11.58
CA SER A 19 -3.56 -1.55 11.74
C SER A 19 -3.17 -0.33 12.57
N LYS A 20 -2.48 -0.50 13.69
CA LYS A 20 -2.02 0.61 14.54
C LYS A 20 -1.04 1.56 13.82
N ILE A 21 -0.19 1.02 12.93
CA ILE A 21 0.70 1.85 12.10
C ILE A 21 -0.12 2.61 11.06
N LEU A 22 -1.03 1.95 10.37
CA LEU A 22 -1.86 2.55 9.31
C LEU A 22 -2.81 3.63 9.84
N THR A 23 -3.37 3.43 11.02
CA THR A 23 -4.25 4.43 11.68
C THR A 23 -3.48 5.58 12.33
N GLY A 24 -2.14 5.49 12.38
CA GLY A 24 -1.31 6.49 13.03
C GLY A 24 -1.31 6.40 14.57
N GLU A 25 -1.88 5.36 15.16
CA GLU A 25 -1.73 5.10 16.60
C GLU A 25 -0.25 4.85 16.96
N LEU A 26 0.45 4.09 16.09
CA LEU A 26 1.90 3.95 16.12
C LEU A 26 2.52 4.87 15.07
N GLN A 27 3.00 6.04 15.52
CA GLN A 27 3.57 7.06 14.67
C GLN A 27 4.92 6.65 14.05
N PRO A 28 5.30 7.17 12.86
CA PRO A 28 6.62 6.96 12.26
C PRO A 28 7.76 7.28 13.23
N GLY A 29 8.69 6.34 13.42
CA GLY A 29 9.83 6.43 14.31
C GLY A 29 9.55 6.00 15.76
N VAL A 30 8.34 5.62 16.11
CA VAL A 30 8.03 5.05 17.42
C VAL A 30 8.74 3.70 17.59
N LYS A 31 9.43 3.54 18.72
CA LYS A 31 10.09 2.27 19.07
C LYS A 31 9.08 1.20 19.45
N LEU A 32 9.24 0.02 18.86
CA LEU A 32 8.43 -1.16 19.10
C LEU A 32 9.21 -2.15 19.98
N ALA A 33 9.05 -2.03 21.30
CA ALA A 33 9.72 -2.90 22.24
C ALA A 33 8.99 -4.25 22.34
N GLU A 34 9.66 -5.35 21.98
CA GLU A 34 9.09 -6.71 22.03
C GLU A 34 8.41 -7.03 23.36
N GLN A 35 9.01 -6.60 24.48
CA GLN A 35 8.46 -6.85 25.79
C GLN A 35 7.14 -6.12 26.03
N LYS A 36 7.05 -4.83 25.69
CA LYS A 36 5.82 -4.05 25.83
C LYS A 36 4.68 -4.61 24.96
N LEU A 37 5.01 -4.98 23.73
CA LEU A 37 4.04 -5.61 22.85
C LEU A 37 3.60 -6.98 23.37
N ALA A 38 4.50 -7.77 23.92
CA ALA A 38 4.16 -9.06 24.52
C ALA A 38 3.19 -8.89 25.72
N GLU A 39 3.40 -7.90 26.56
CA GLU A 39 2.50 -7.53 27.67
C GLU A 39 1.14 -7.07 27.12
N GLU A 40 1.12 -6.18 26.12
CA GLU A 40 -0.11 -5.64 25.50
C GLU A 40 -0.97 -6.72 24.85
N PHE A 41 -0.33 -7.64 24.11
CA PHE A 41 -1.03 -8.74 23.41
C PHE A 41 -1.25 -10.00 24.28
N GLY A 42 -0.84 -9.99 25.55
CA GLY A 42 -0.96 -11.16 26.45
C GLY A 42 -0.22 -12.38 25.90
N SER A 43 0.91 -12.20 25.24
CA SER A 43 1.65 -13.26 24.55
C SER A 43 3.12 -13.35 25.02
N SER A 44 3.83 -14.38 24.55
CA SER A 44 5.27 -14.44 24.73
C SER A 44 6.00 -13.57 23.70
N ARG A 45 7.30 -13.31 23.91
CA ARG A 45 8.11 -12.48 22.99
C ARG A 45 8.35 -13.13 21.63
N ALA A 46 8.26 -14.47 21.53
CA ALA A 46 8.55 -15.18 20.28
C ALA A 46 7.56 -14.82 19.15
N PRO A 47 6.22 -14.94 19.31
CA PRO A 47 5.29 -14.54 18.25
C PRO A 47 5.33 -13.04 17.94
N ILE A 48 5.65 -12.17 18.92
CA ILE A 48 5.88 -10.74 18.67
C ILE A 48 7.06 -10.53 17.75
N ARG A 49 8.19 -11.19 18.02
CA ARG A 49 9.39 -11.08 17.17
C ARG A 49 9.12 -11.54 15.74
N GLU A 50 8.41 -12.64 15.57
CA GLU A 50 8.05 -13.14 14.24
C GLU A 50 7.09 -12.17 13.51
N ALA A 51 6.13 -11.57 14.22
CA ALA A 51 5.26 -10.54 13.66
C ALA A 51 6.04 -9.28 13.23
N LEU A 52 6.98 -8.82 14.07
CA LEU A 52 7.83 -7.67 13.72
C LEU A 52 8.78 -7.97 12.56
N ARG A 53 9.30 -9.20 12.45
CA ARG A 53 10.09 -9.61 11.28
C ARG A 53 9.28 -9.61 9.99
N GLN A 54 8.02 -10.07 10.07
CA GLN A 54 7.13 -10.00 8.92
C GLN A 54 6.86 -8.55 8.52
N LEU A 55 6.57 -7.66 9.48
CA LEU A 55 6.39 -6.23 9.22
C LEU A 55 7.66 -5.54 8.72
N GLU A 56 8.85 -6.04 9.08
CA GLU A 56 10.13 -5.59 8.52
C GLU A 56 10.26 -5.99 7.05
N GLN A 57 9.90 -7.22 6.69
CA GLN A 57 9.85 -7.67 5.29
C GLN A 57 8.84 -6.89 4.47
N GLU A 58 7.72 -6.49 5.10
CA GLU A 58 6.71 -5.60 4.50
C GLU A 58 7.16 -4.13 4.50
N GLY A 59 8.34 -3.81 5.07
CA GLY A 59 8.92 -2.46 5.12
C GLY A 59 8.20 -1.48 6.04
N MET A 60 7.27 -1.93 6.87
CA MET A 60 6.53 -1.08 7.81
C MET A 60 7.33 -0.71 9.05
N VAL A 61 8.27 -1.55 9.42
CA VAL A 61 9.19 -1.32 10.54
C VAL A 61 10.62 -1.55 10.10
N GLU A 62 11.57 -1.03 10.86
CA GLU A 62 13.00 -1.18 10.60
C GLU A 62 13.75 -1.52 11.87
N TYR A 63 14.75 -2.39 11.75
CA TYR A 63 15.67 -2.67 12.85
C TYR A 63 16.96 -1.86 12.66
N SER A 64 17.31 -1.07 13.66
CA SER A 64 18.60 -0.38 13.69
C SER A 64 19.42 -0.78 14.90
N ARG A 65 20.75 -0.83 14.73
CA ARG A 65 21.72 -1.43 15.67
C ARG A 65 21.64 -0.88 17.09
N ASN A 66 21.27 0.40 17.26
CA ASN A 66 21.24 1.08 18.55
C ASN A 66 19.82 1.47 19.02
N VAL A 67 18.82 1.29 18.18
CA VAL A 67 17.43 1.73 18.44
C VAL A 67 16.52 0.53 18.69
N GLY A 68 16.83 -0.63 18.09
CA GLY A 68 15.96 -1.80 18.04
C GLY A 68 14.95 -1.65 16.89
N CYS A 69 13.76 -2.24 17.04
CA CYS A 69 12.67 -2.13 16.08
C CYS A 69 11.94 -0.80 16.26
N ALA A 70 11.65 -0.12 15.15
CA ALA A 70 10.86 1.10 15.13
C ALA A 70 9.96 1.15 13.88
N VAL A 71 8.85 1.91 13.95
CA VAL A 71 8.02 2.20 12.78
C VAL A 71 8.85 3.00 11.79
N ARG A 72 8.87 2.56 10.53
CA ARG A 72 9.68 3.20 9.48
C ARG A 72 9.18 4.61 9.19
N ARG A 73 10.12 5.51 8.93
CA ARG A 73 9.83 6.87 8.43
C ARG A 73 9.98 6.86 6.91
N VAL A 74 8.94 7.25 6.19
CA VAL A 74 9.00 7.47 4.74
C VAL A 74 9.02 8.97 4.51
N LYS A 75 10.05 9.44 3.83
CA LYS A 75 10.13 10.84 3.42
C LYS A 75 9.28 11.07 2.16
N PRO A 76 8.79 12.28 1.91
CA PRO A 76 8.04 12.59 0.68
C PRO A 76 8.80 12.22 -0.60
N GLU A 77 10.14 12.40 -0.58
CA GLU A 77 11.02 12.07 -1.71
C GLU A 77 11.05 10.56 -1.96
N ASP A 78 11.17 9.75 -0.90
CA ASP A 78 11.15 8.29 -0.98
C ASP A 78 9.80 7.79 -1.53
N ALA A 79 8.70 8.41 -1.10
CA ALA A 79 7.37 8.12 -1.59
C ALA A 79 7.25 8.37 -3.10
N TYR A 80 7.75 9.51 -3.58
CA TYR A 80 7.75 9.83 -5.01
C TYR A 80 8.51 8.79 -5.83
N GLU A 81 9.71 8.39 -5.36
CA GLU A 81 10.54 7.38 -6.03
C GLU A 81 9.83 6.02 -6.08
N ILE A 82 9.23 5.59 -4.97
CA ILE A 82 8.50 4.33 -4.89
C ILE A 82 7.33 4.30 -5.88
N TYR A 83 6.52 5.35 -5.92
CA TYR A 83 5.39 5.43 -6.83
C TYR A 83 5.83 5.46 -8.30
N LEU A 84 6.90 6.19 -8.60
CA LEU A 84 7.47 6.23 -9.94
C LEU A 84 7.95 4.85 -10.38
N LEU A 85 8.67 4.12 -9.52
CA LEU A 85 9.16 2.78 -9.80
C LEU A 85 8.00 1.79 -9.97
N ARG A 86 6.99 1.82 -9.10
CA ARG A 86 5.81 0.95 -9.22
C ARG A 86 5.06 1.19 -10.53
N ALA A 87 4.80 2.46 -10.86
CA ALA A 87 4.16 2.81 -12.14
C ALA A 87 4.93 2.23 -13.34
N ASN A 88 6.26 2.36 -13.35
CA ASN A 88 7.09 1.84 -14.44
C ASN A 88 7.10 0.31 -14.52
N LEU A 89 7.11 -0.39 -13.39
CA LEU A 89 7.03 -1.86 -13.35
C LEU A 89 5.68 -2.34 -13.89
N GLU A 90 4.57 -1.73 -13.50
CA GLU A 90 3.24 -2.08 -14.00
C GLU A 90 3.06 -1.75 -15.49
N MET A 91 3.52 -0.59 -15.95
CA MET A 91 3.54 -0.27 -17.39
C MET A 91 4.39 -1.26 -18.19
N THR A 92 5.52 -1.71 -17.62
CA THR A 92 6.36 -2.76 -18.23
C THR A 92 5.59 -4.08 -18.32
N ALA A 93 4.87 -4.47 -17.27
CA ALA A 93 4.01 -5.64 -17.30
C ALA A 93 2.95 -5.53 -18.38
N LEU A 94 2.18 -4.43 -18.43
CA LEU A 94 1.15 -4.19 -19.43
C LEU A 94 1.66 -4.30 -20.88
N ARG A 95 2.80 -3.69 -21.17
CA ARG A 95 3.43 -3.77 -22.50
C ARG A 95 3.90 -5.17 -22.83
N TYR A 96 4.34 -5.96 -21.84
CA TYR A 96 4.84 -7.31 -22.07
C TYR A 96 3.75 -8.27 -22.56
N PHE A 97 2.51 -8.14 -22.07
CA PHE A 97 1.38 -8.98 -22.49
C PHE A 97 0.34 -8.24 -23.36
N ASP A 98 0.71 -7.08 -23.92
CA ASP A 98 -0.14 -6.24 -24.79
C ASP A 98 -1.48 -5.85 -24.15
N CYS A 99 -1.54 -5.68 -22.84
CA CYS A 99 -2.76 -5.38 -22.07
C CYS A 99 -3.93 -6.37 -22.34
N LYS A 100 -3.63 -7.60 -22.75
CA LYS A 100 -4.62 -8.64 -23.08
C LYS A 100 -5.00 -9.44 -21.83
N PHE A 101 -5.94 -8.91 -21.07
CA PHE A 101 -6.48 -9.60 -19.91
C PHE A 101 -7.49 -10.67 -20.31
N PRO A 102 -7.38 -11.92 -19.83
CA PRO A 102 -8.46 -12.90 -19.94
C PRO A 102 -9.66 -12.45 -19.07
N GLU A 103 -10.85 -12.96 -19.41
CA GLU A 103 -12.08 -12.61 -18.67
C GLU A 103 -12.01 -12.97 -17.17
N GLU A 104 -11.21 -13.96 -16.81
CA GLU A 104 -10.98 -14.33 -15.41
C GLU A 104 -10.28 -13.21 -14.61
N ASP A 105 -9.22 -12.61 -15.17
CA ASP A 105 -8.50 -11.50 -14.53
C ASP A 105 -9.40 -10.27 -14.44
N LEU A 106 -10.16 -9.95 -15.50
CA LEU A 106 -11.12 -8.84 -15.48
C LEU A 106 -12.23 -9.07 -14.44
N ARG A 107 -12.67 -10.31 -14.26
CA ARG A 107 -13.63 -10.67 -13.21
C ARG A 107 -13.03 -10.50 -11.82
N THR A 108 -11.78 -10.90 -11.63
CA THR A 108 -11.04 -10.70 -10.37
C THR A 108 -10.93 -9.21 -10.04
N LEU A 109 -10.53 -8.38 -11.00
CA LEU A 109 -10.45 -6.92 -10.83
C LEU A 109 -11.82 -6.30 -10.45
N ARG A 110 -12.91 -6.73 -11.11
CA ARG A 110 -14.28 -6.30 -10.75
C ARG A 110 -14.66 -6.70 -9.33
N GLY A 111 -14.32 -7.92 -8.92
CA GLY A 111 -14.56 -8.39 -7.55
C GLY A 111 -13.84 -7.52 -6.52
N ILE A 112 -12.58 -7.16 -6.77
CA ILE A 112 -11.81 -6.27 -5.89
C ILE A 112 -12.43 -4.87 -5.84
N LEU A 113 -12.92 -4.32 -6.96
CA LEU A 113 -13.63 -3.03 -6.96
C LEU A 113 -14.91 -3.07 -6.11
N GLU A 114 -15.63 -4.19 -6.14
CA GLU A 114 -16.79 -4.40 -5.27
C GLU A 114 -16.39 -4.43 -3.78
N GLU A 115 -15.31 -5.11 -3.44
CA GLU A 115 -14.75 -5.11 -2.10
C GLU A 115 -14.32 -3.69 -1.68
N MET A 116 -13.63 -2.92 -2.54
CA MET A 116 -13.27 -1.52 -2.27
C MET A 116 -14.49 -0.64 -1.98
N ARG A 117 -15.60 -0.86 -2.69
CA ARG A 117 -16.85 -0.13 -2.49
C ARG A 117 -17.48 -0.41 -1.13
N ASN A 118 -17.30 -1.62 -0.62
CA ASN A 118 -17.94 -2.12 0.60
C ASN A 118 -17.02 -2.06 1.83
N VAL A 119 -15.84 -1.43 1.72
CA VAL A 119 -14.92 -1.26 2.86
C VAL A 119 -15.60 -0.46 3.96
N ARG A 120 -15.48 -0.96 5.19
CA ARG A 120 -16.02 -0.26 6.37
C ARG A 120 -15.28 1.06 6.58
N PRO A 121 -15.99 2.14 6.93
CA PRO A 121 -15.34 3.41 7.27
C PRO A 121 -14.26 3.21 8.34
N GLY A 122 -13.06 3.71 8.06
CA GLY A 122 -11.90 3.60 8.96
C GLY A 122 -11.07 2.33 8.85
N ASP A 123 -11.47 1.34 8.05
CA ASP A 123 -10.68 0.12 7.83
C ASP A 123 -9.57 0.36 6.78
N LEU A 124 -8.53 1.09 7.21
CA LEU A 124 -7.38 1.40 6.36
C LEU A 124 -6.62 0.15 5.92
N SER A 125 -6.61 -0.90 6.74
CA SER A 125 -5.95 -2.16 6.40
C SER A 125 -6.59 -2.78 5.16
N GLN A 126 -7.93 -2.83 5.12
CA GLN A 126 -8.66 -3.37 3.99
C GLN A 126 -8.54 -2.49 2.73
N ILE A 127 -8.51 -1.14 2.90
CA ILE A 127 -8.28 -0.22 1.77
C ILE A 127 -6.95 -0.52 1.11
N VAL A 128 -5.88 -0.62 1.89
CA VAL A 128 -4.54 -0.87 1.40
C VAL A 128 -4.39 -2.27 0.81
N GLU A 129 -5.00 -3.28 1.45
CA GLU A 129 -4.98 -4.66 0.94
C GLU A 129 -5.67 -4.75 -0.43
N ASN A 130 -6.84 -4.16 -0.58
CA ASN A 130 -7.56 -4.15 -1.84
C ASN A 130 -6.80 -3.40 -2.95
N ASP A 131 -6.17 -2.26 -2.61
CA ASP A 131 -5.29 -1.52 -3.52
C ASP A 131 -4.16 -2.43 -4.05
N ASN A 132 -3.43 -3.07 -3.14
CA ASN A 132 -2.34 -3.97 -3.51
C ASN A 132 -2.80 -5.17 -4.32
N ARG A 133 -3.92 -5.79 -3.96
CA ARG A 133 -4.51 -6.92 -4.70
C ARG A 133 -4.90 -6.52 -6.12
N PHE A 134 -5.46 -5.33 -6.32
CA PHE A 134 -5.83 -4.82 -7.62
C PHE A 134 -4.60 -4.70 -8.53
N HIS A 135 -3.57 -4.03 -8.07
CA HIS A 135 -2.33 -3.82 -8.81
C HIS A 135 -1.55 -5.13 -9.02
N ALA A 136 -1.59 -6.05 -8.07
CA ALA A 136 -0.95 -7.36 -8.18
C ALA A 136 -1.47 -8.17 -9.38
N VAL A 137 -2.76 -8.07 -9.73
CA VAL A 137 -3.32 -8.75 -10.92
C VAL A 137 -2.59 -8.31 -12.19
N ILE A 138 -2.27 -7.02 -12.32
CA ILE A 138 -1.55 -6.48 -13.49
C ILE A 138 -0.16 -7.11 -13.62
N VAL A 139 0.58 -7.12 -12.51
CA VAL A 139 1.98 -7.56 -12.51
C VAL A 139 2.09 -9.09 -12.62
N GLN A 140 1.21 -9.83 -11.93
CA GLN A 140 1.17 -11.29 -11.97
C GLN A 140 0.81 -11.79 -13.37
N ARG A 141 -0.06 -11.08 -14.09
CA ARG A 141 -0.45 -11.44 -15.47
C ARG A 141 0.75 -11.48 -16.42
N ALA A 142 1.77 -10.69 -16.21
CA ALA A 142 2.98 -10.72 -17.03
C ALA A 142 3.77 -12.02 -16.89
N GLY A 143 3.62 -12.78 -15.80
CA GLY A 143 4.33 -14.03 -15.58
C GLY A 143 5.86 -13.85 -15.46
N LEU A 144 6.33 -12.66 -15.07
CA LEU A 144 7.74 -12.30 -14.94
C LEU A 144 8.17 -12.30 -13.45
N PRO A 145 8.78 -13.38 -12.94
CA PRO A 145 9.02 -13.53 -11.49
C PRO A 145 9.92 -12.45 -10.88
N ARG A 146 10.91 -11.96 -11.64
CA ARG A 146 11.79 -10.88 -11.14
C ARG A 146 11.07 -9.54 -11.08
N LEU A 147 10.24 -9.23 -12.07
CA LEU A 147 9.44 -8.01 -12.10
C LEU A 147 8.46 -8.01 -10.92
N LEU A 148 7.75 -9.11 -10.70
CA LEU A 148 6.85 -9.28 -9.55
C LEU A 148 7.61 -9.07 -8.24
N LYS A 149 8.78 -9.70 -8.08
CA LYS A 149 9.58 -9.53 -6.87
C LYS A 149 9.97 -8.07 -6.62
N PHE A 150 10.47 -7.35 -7.63
CA PHE A 150 10.83 -5.94 -7.46
C PHE A 150 9.61 -5.06 -7.15
N TRP A 151 8.45 -5.38 -7.72
CA TRP A 151 7.21 -4.70 -7.44
C TRP A 151 6.74 -4.95 -5.99
N ASP A 152 6.82 -6.19 -5.51
CA ASP A 152 6.51 -6.58 -4.13
C ASP A 152 7.46 -5.89 -3.12
N ASP A 153 8.75 -5.83 -3.43
CA ASP A 153 9.76 -5.17 -2.59
C ASP A 153 9.47 -3.65 -2.40
N LEU A 154 8.68 -3.04 -3.31
CA LEU A 154 8.25 -1.64 -3.24
C LEU A 154 6.87 -1.45 -2.58
N ASN A 155 6.21 -2.52 -2.13
CA ASN A 155 4.81 -2.47 -1.69
C ASN A 155 4.60 -1.66 -0.40
N TYR A 156 5.57 -1.64 0.50
CA TYR A 156 5.49 -0.94 1.78
C TYR A 156 5.31 0.58 1.66
N GLY A 157 5.77 1.20 0.58
CA GLY A 157 5.65 2.64 0.35
C GLY A 157 4.19 3.10 0.26
N ASN A 158 3.35 2.32 -0.41
CA ASN A 158 1.92 2.59 -0.51
C ASN A 158 1.24 2.59 0.87
N LEU A 159 1.61 1.64 1.73
CA LEU A 159 1.08 1.52 3.08
C LEU A 159 1.34 2.78 3.91
N LEU A 160 2.56 3.29 3.86
CA LEU A 160 2.97 4.42 4.69
C LEU A 160 2.51 5.77 4.13
N VAL A 161 2.45 5.91 2.81
CA VAL A 161 1.95 7.15 2.18
C VAL A 161 0.44 7.29 2.36
N GLY A 162 -0.32 6.20 2.24
CA GLY A 162 -1.75 6.20 2.52
C GLY A 162 -2.06 6.62 3.95
N ALA A 163 -1.33 6.09 4.93
CA ALA A 163 -1.50 6.39 6.34
C ALA A 163 -1.13 7.82 6.73
N ASN A 164 -0.10 8.40 6.09
CA ASN A 164 0.40 9.75 6.40
C ASN A 164 -0.31 10.87 5.60
N SER A 165 -1.22 10.55 4.68
CA SER A 165 -1.88 11.55 3.82
C SER A 165 -2.88 12.47 4.51
N GLY A 166 -3.12 12.32 5.81
CA GLY A 166 -4.03 13.17 6.60
C GLY A 166 -5.49 13.16 6.13
N SER A 167 -5.86 12.26 5.22
CA SER A 167 -7.17 12.18 4.62
C SER A 167 -8.20 11.66 5.62
N ASN A 168 -9.39 12.25 5.64
CA ASN A 168 -10.53 11.63 6.30
C ASN A 168 -10.76 10.24 5.70
N HIS A 169 -10.72 9.20 6.53
CA HIS A 169 -10.71 7.80 6.11
C HIS A 169 -11.97 7.40 5.33
N GLU A 170 -13.09 8.05 5.56
CA GLU A 170 -14.35 7.83 4.84
C GLU A 170 -14.25 8.33 3.39
N THR A 171 -13.68 9.51 3.19
CA THR A 171 -13.43 10.07 1.84
C THR A 171 -12.33 9.33 1.11
N LEU A 172 -11.38 8.69 1.82
CA LEU A 172 -10.31 7.90 1.22
C LEU A 172 -10.88 6.66 0.51
N ALA A 173 -11.74 5.88 1.16
CA ALA A 173 -12.34 4.69 0.56
C ALA A 173 -13.15 5.02 -0.70
N GLN A 174 -13.98 6.07 -0.65
CA GLN A 174 -14.78 6.51 -1.80
C GLN A 174 -13.90 6.98 -2.96
N ARG A 175 -12.85 7.74 -2.66
CA ARG A 175 -11.89 8.22 -3.67
C ARG A 175 -11.13 7.06 -4.29
N GLN A 176 -10.66 6.10 -3.50
CA GLN A 176 -9.96 4.91 -3.99
C GLN A 176 -10.83 4.11 -4.95
N ASN A 177 -12.09 3.84 -4.62
CA ASN A 177 -12.99 3.14 -5.53
C ASN A 177 -13.17 3.88 -6.86
N GLY A 178 -13.39 5.20 -6.84
CA GLY A 178 -13.57 6.00 -8.04
C GLY A 178 -12.33 6.03 -8.95
N ILE A 179 -11.14 6.10 -8.38
CA ILE A 179 -9.86 6.10 -9.11
C ILE A 179 -9.61 4.73 -9.73
N HIS A 180 -9.81 3.64 -8.97
CA HIS A 180 -9.59 2.28 -9.47
C HIS A 180 -10.66 1.86 -10.49
N THR A 181 -11.88 2.37 -10.42
CA THR A 181 -12.88 2.16 -11.46
C THR A 181 -12.39 2.71 -12.82
N LYS A 182 -11.85 3.92 -12.85
CA LYS A 182 -11.28 4.50 -14.08
C LYS A 182 -10.07 3.70 -14.58
N LEU A 183 -9.22 3.24 -13.65
CA LEU A 183 -8.09 2.39 -14.02
C LEU A 183 -8.57 1.07 -14.63
N TYR A 184 -9.57 0.42 -14.02
CA TYR A 184 -10.19 -0.79 -14.57
C TYR A 184 -10.74 -0.59 -15.97
N GLU A 185 -11.44 0.51 -16.24
CA GLU A 185 -11.98 0.83 -17.56
C GLU A 185 -10.86 0.94 -18.60
N ALA A 186 -9.74 1.55 -18.24
CA ALA A 186 -8.56 1.63 -19.11
C ALA A 186 -7.93 0.26 -19.38
N LEU A 187 -7.80 -0.60 -18.35
CA LEU A 187 -7.30 -1.97 -18.49
C LEU A 187 -8.23 -2.84 -19.34
N ALA A 188 -9.53 -2.73 -19.14
CA ALA A 188 -10.55 -3.49 -19.86
C ALA A 188 -10.69 -3.07 -21.33
N SER A 189 -10.21 -1.89 -21.70
CA SER A 189 -10.21 -1.44 -23.10
C SER A 189 -9.28 -2.27 -24.00
N GLY A 190 -8.27 -2.94 -23.42
CA GLY A 190 -7.26 -3.69 -24.16
C GLY A 190 -6.26 -2.81 -24.91
N ASP A 191 -6.35 -1.47 -24.80
CA ASP A 191 -5.38 -0.55 -25.38
C ASP A 191 -4.21 -0.30 -24.42
N THR A 192 -3.05 -0.82 -24.76
CA THR A 192 -1.86 -0.81 -23.94
C THR A 192 -1.42 0.61 -23.53
N GLU A 193 -1.46 1.56 -24.44
CA GLU A 193 -0.99 2.92 -24.14
C GLU A 193 -2.01 3.70 -23.29
N THR A 194 -3.30 3.46 -23.49
CA THR A 194 -4.35 4.01 -22.60
C THR A 194 -4.22 3.44 -21.19
N ALA A 195 -4.01 2.14 -21.04
CA ALA A 195 -3.76 1.50 -19.75
C ALA A 195 -2.49 2.02 -19.09
N CYS A 196 -1.39 2.14 -19.81
CA CYS A 196 -0.13 2.69 -19.29
C CYS A 196 -0.28 4.14 -18.80
N ARG A 197 -0.98 5.00 -19.57
CA ARG A 197 -1.26 6.38 -19.12
C ARG A 197 -2.11 6.40 -17.86
N ALA A 198 -3.11 5.53 -17.77
CA ALA A 198 -3.97 5.45 -16.58
C ALA A 198 -3.19 4.99 -15.34
N VAL A 199 -2.32 3.97 -15.45
CA VAL A 199 -1.44 3.52 -14.38
C VAL A 199 -0.49 4.64 -13.94
N TYR A 200 0.16 5.31 -14.89
CA TYR A 200 1.07 6.41 -14.57
C TYR A 200 0.35 7.54 -13.83
N ALA A 201 -0.78 7.99 -14.34
CA ALA A 201 -1.58 9.04 -13.72
C ALA A 201 -2.07 8.62 -12.31
N HIS A 202 -2.49 7.37 -12.14
CA HIS A 202 -2.92 6.82 -10.86
C HIS A 202 -1.86 7.00 -9.77
N TYR A 203 -0.60 6.69 -10.07
CA TYR A 203 0.51 6.82 -9.13
C TYR A 203 1.01 8.26 -9.00
N MET A 204 1.14 8.99 -10.09
CA MET A 204 1.88 10.26 -10.10
C MET A 204 1.02 11.50 -9.79
N GLU A 205 -0.27 11.52 -10.13
CA GLU A 205 -1.13 12.67 -9.80
C GLU A 205 -1.23 12.98 -8.29
N PRO A 206 -1.32 11.99 -7.38
CA PRO A 206 -1.25 12.26 -5.94
C PRO A 206 0.07 12.88 -5.51
N MET A 207 1.18 12.44 -6.11
CA MET A 207 2.51 12.94 -5.79
C MET A 207 2.73 14.37 -6.27
N GLU A 208 2.25 14.70 -7.45
CA GLU A 208 2.29 16.06 -7.99
C GLU A 208 1.48 17.03 -7.14
N ARG A 209 0.29 16.61 -6.69
CA ARG A 209 -0.53 17.40 -5.76
C ARG A 209 0.19 17.65 -4.43
N MET A 210 0.84 16.64 -3.86
CA MET A 210 1.61 16.80 -2.61
C MET A 210 2.80 17.75 -2.78
N ARG A 211 3.54 17.67 -3.88
CA ARG A 211 4.66 18.57 -4.18
C ARG A 211 4.19 20.01 -4.32
N SER A 212 3.09 20.24 -5.04
CA SER A 212 2.52 21.56 -5.24
C SER A 212 2.05 22.18 -3.91
N ALA A 213 1.42 21.37 -3.05
CA ALA A 213 0.98 21.83 -1.73
C ALA A 213 2.17 22.22 -0.82
N ASN A 214 3.22 21.39 -0.79
CA ASN A 214 4.42 21.66 0.00
C ASN A 214 5.16 22.91 -0.49
N SER A 215 5.27 23.10 -1.81
CA SER A 215 5.89 24.31 -2.39
C SER A 215 5.11 25.58 -2.04
N ALA A 216 3.78 25.54 -2.01
CA ALA A 216 2.94 26.66 -1.62
C ALA A 216 3.12 27.02 -0.13
N VAL A 217 3.24 26.01 0.75
CA VAL A 217 3.50 26.25 2.18
C VAL A 217 4.87 26.88 2.41
N GLN A 218 5.91 26.35 1.74
CA GLN A 218 7.26 26.92 1.84
C GLN A 218 7.33 28.38 1.35
N ALA A 219 6.67 28.68 0.23
CA ALA A 219 6.61 30.05 -0.29
C ALA A 219 5.86 31.01 0.66
N ALA A 220 4.81 30.51 1.34
CA ALA A 220 4.09 31.33 2.34
C ALA A 220 4.94 31.59 3.59
N ASP A 221 5.71 30.59 4.06
CA ASP A 221 6.62 30.72 5.21
C ASP A 221 7.81 31.65 4.91
N GLU A 222 8.31 31.69 3.68
CA GLU A 222 9.36 32.61 3.24
C GLU A 222 8.84 34.03 3.09
N ALA A 223 7.59 34.19 2.66
CA ALA A 223 6.96 35.55 2.56
C ALA A 223 6.58 36.15 3.92
N ALA A 224 6.50 35.33 4.97
CA ALA A 224 6.15 35.78 6.34
C ALA A 224 7.40 36.12 7.20
N LYS A 225 8.61 35.94 6.67
CA LYS A 225 9.90 36.30 7.30
C LYS A 225 10.44 37.60 6.77
#